data_91b245f9155ad5234f4fc748a78d37c6
#
_entry.id   91b245f9155ad5234f4fc748a78d37c6
#
_cell.length_a   1.000
_cell.length_b   1.000
_cell.length_c   1.000
_cell.angle_alpha   90.00
_cell.angle_beta   90.00
_cell.angle_gamma   90.00
#
_symmetry.space_group_name_H-M   'P 1'
#
loop_
_entity.id
_entity.type
_entity.pdbx_description
1 polymer ?
#
loop_
_entity_poly.entity_id
_entity_poly.type
_entity_poly.pdbx_seq_one_letter_code
_entity_poly.pdbx_strand_id
1 'polypeptide(L)'
;MTTSEMATVLAWHDALDASDIDTLLALSSDDIEVGDAHGAAQGQDALRKWATGHPQHVEVGRIFVHDGVVVVEQKVGNPDDPGATATVASAFRVVHDHVTSVFRHDDLASALAATDLTNADLVD
;
A
#
# COMPACT_ATOMS: atom_id res chain seq x y z
N MET A 1 -4.11 -17.88 4.47
CA MET A 1 -2.79 -17.79 4.95
C MET A 1 -2.20 -16.43 4.76
N THR A 2 -1.89 -15.81 5.88
CA THR A 2 -1.46 -14.42 5.94
C THR A 2 -0.12 -14.16 5.27
N THR A 3 0.77 -15.17 5.22
CA THR A 3 2.14 -15.03 4.72
C THR A 3 2.19 -14.70 3.22
N SER A 4 1.31 -15.32 2.43
CA SER A 4 1.27 -15.10 0.98
C SER A 4 0.82 -13.68 0.64
N GLU A 5 -0.20 -13.18 1.31
CA GLU A 5 -0.73 -11.84 1.12
C GLU A 5 0.31 -10.78 1.50
N MET A 6 0.94 -10.97 2.65
CA MET A 6 1.99 -10.07 3.13
C MET A 6 3.18 -10.06 2.17
N ALA A 7 3.60 -11.23 1.69
CA ALA A 7 4.71 -11.33 0.74
C ALA A 7 4.40 -10.59 -0.56
N THR A 8 3.19 -10.71 -1.08
CA THR A 8 2.75 -10.00 -2.28
C THR A 8 2.81 -8.49 -2.08
N VAL A 9 2.29 -7.99 -0.95
CA VAL A 9 2.28 -6.56 -0.66
C VAL A 9 3.70 -6.03 -0.47
N LEU A 10 4.56 -6.76 0.21
CA LEU A 10 5.95 -6.33 0.41
C LEU A 10 6.73 -6.30 -0.90
N ALA A 11 6.53 -7.29 -1.77
CA ALA A 11 7.15 -7.29 -3.10
C ALA A 11 6.62 -6.13 -3.96
N TRP A 12 5.33 -5.85 -3.89
CA TRP A 12 4.70 -4.72 -4.56
C TRP A 12 5.30 -3.39 -4.08
N HIS A 13 5.44 -3.26 -2.76
CA HIS A 13 6.02 -2.06 -2.14
C HIS A 13 7.48 -1.86 -2.55
N ASP A 14 8.27 -2.94 -2.57
CA ASP A 14 9.67 -2.90 -3.00
C ASP A 14 9.78 -2.47 -4.47
N ALA A 15 8.91 -2.97 -5.34
CA ALA A 15 8.88 -2.58 -6.74
C ALA A 15 8.55 -1.09 -6.89
N LEU A 16 7.60 -0.60 -6.10
CA LEU A 16 7.23 0.81 -6.10
C LEU A 16 8.41 1.70 -5.68
N ASP A 17 9.09 1.34 -4.59
CA ASP A 17 10.24 2.10 -4.10
C ASP A 17 11.42 2.08 -5.07
N ALA A 18 11.60 0.98 -5.79
CA ALA A 18 12.66 0.85 -6.79
C ALA A 18 12.30 1.48 -8.13
N SER A 19 11.07 1.99 -8.27
CA SER A 19 10.52 2.47 -9.54
C SER A 19 10.52 1.40 -10.63
N ASP A 20 10.39 0.14 -10.22
CA ASP A 20 10.32 -1.02 -11.11
C ASP A 20 8.87 -1.22 -11.55
N ILE A 21 8.46 -0.45 -12.53
CA ILE A 21 7.06 -0.42 -12.98
C ILE A 21 6.62 -1.76 -13.57
N ASP A 22 7.49 -2.45 -14.29
CA ASP A 22 7.14 -3.74 -14.89
C ASP A 22 6.79 -4.78 -13.82
N THR A 23 7.58 -4.87 -12.76
CA THR A 23 7.28 -5.77 -11.65
C THR A 23 6.03 -5.33 -10.90
N LEU A 24 5.87 -4.02 -10.68
CA LEU A 24 4.69 -3.46 -10.04
C LEU A 24 3.41 -3.87 -10.78
N LEU A 25 3.41 -3.75 -12.10
CA LEU A 25 2.26 -4.15 -12.92
C LEU A 25 2.04 -5.66 -12.90
N ALA A 26 3.11 -6.45 -12.90
CA ALA A 26 3.02 -7.90 -12.84
C ALA A 26 2.39 -8.40 -11.53
N LEU A 27 2.58 -7.65 -10.43
CA LEU A 27 2.00 -7.97 -9.13
C LEU A 27 0.60 -7.38 -8.93
N SER A 28 0.07 -6.68 -9.92
CA SER A 28 -1.21 -6.00 -9.83
C SER A 28 -2.21 -6.59 -10.81
N SER A 29 -3.50 -6.57 -10.44
CA SER A 29 -4.55 -6.99 -11.36
C SER A 29 -4.69 -5.98 -12.50
N ASP A 30 -5.26 -6.42 -13.63
CA ASP A 30 -5.47 -5.54 -14.80
C ASP A 30 -6.42 -4.38 -14.48
N ASP A 31 -7.34 -4.59 -13.55
CA ASP A 31 -8.34 -3.62 -13.12
C ASP A 31 -8.06 -3.04 -11.73
N ILE A 32 -6.79 -3.04 -11.32
CA ILE A 32 -6.41 -2.52 -10.00
C ILE A 32 -6.98 -1.13 -9.77
N GLU A 33 -7.53 -0.92 -8.56
CA GLU A 33 -8.04 0.38 -8.14
C GLU A 33 -7.02 1.05 -7.22
N VAL A 34 -6.68 2.30 -7.50
CA VAL A 34 -5.75 3.09 -6.69
C VAL A 34 -6.41 4.38 -6.28
N GLY A 35 -6.18 4.81 -5.05
CA GLY A 35 -6.82 6.03 -4.59
C GLY A 35 -6.32 6.52 -3.25
N ASP A 36 -6.90 7.65 -2.85
CA ASP A 36 -6.69 8.30 -1.56
C ASP A 36 -7.98 9.03 -1.16
N ALA A 37 -7.89 9.92 -0.15
CA ALA A 37 -9.04 10.68 0.32
C ALA A 37 -9.62 11.64 -0.73
N HIS A 38 -8.86 11.95 -1.79
CA HIS A 38 -9.27 12.91 -2.82
C HIS A 38 -9.92 12.25 -4.04
N GLY A 39 -9.77 10.95 -4.19
CA GLY A 39 -10.38 10.24 -5.29
C GLY A 39 -9.69 8.93 -5.60
N ALA A 40 -10.25 8.20 -6.55
CA ALA A 40 -9.74 6.91 -6.98
C ALA A 40 -9.78 6.81 -8.50
N ALA A 41 -8.88 5.98 -9.05
CA ALA A 41 -8.83 5.66 -10.47
C ALA A 41 -8.58 4.16 -10.63
N GLN A 42 -8.88 3.61 -11.79
CA GLN A 42 -8.83 2.18 -12.02
C GLN A 42 -8.02 1.86 -13.27
N GLY A 43 -7.31 0.74 -13.22
CA GLY A 43 -6.54 0.21 -14.34
C GLY A 43 -5.04 0.46 -14.22
N GLN A 44 -4.28 -0.22 -15.07
CA GLN A 44 -2.81 -0.16 -14.99
C GLN A 44 -2.25 1.21 -15.36
N ASP A 45 -2.91 1.96 -16.23
CA ASP A 45 -2.49 3.33 -16.55
C ASP A 45 -2.65 4.25 -15.34
N ALA A 46 -3.72 4.07 -14.57
CA ALA A 46 -3.93 4.80 -13.32
C ALA A 46 -2.84 4.45 -12.30
N LEU A 47 -2.48 3.18 -12.21
CA LEU A 47 -1.40 2.73 -11.33
C LEU A 47 -0.07 3.36 -11.71
N ARG A 48 0.26 3.43 -12.99
CA ARG A 48 1.49 4.08 -13.45
C ARG A 48 1.57 5.55 -13.03
N LYS A 49 0.48 6.28 -13.20
CA LYS A 49 0.39 7.69 -12.79
C LYS A 49 0.53 7.84 -11.29
N TRP A 50 -0.15 6.98 -10.54
CA TRP A 50 -0.10 6.98 -9.09
C TRP A 50 1.32 6.69 -8.59
N ALA A 51 2.00 5.72 -9.20
CA ALA A 51 3.37 5.35 -8.84
C ALA A 51 4.37 6.46 -9.14
N THR A 52 4.17 7.19 -10.23
CA THR A 52 5.04 8.31 -10.61
C THR A 52 5.04 9.41 -9.55
N GLY A 53 3.92 9.63 -8.87
CA GLY A 53 3.81 10.63 -7.80
C GLY A 53 4.19 10.11 -6.42
N HIS A 54 4.66 8.87 -6.31
CA HIS A 54 4.97 8.25 -5.03
C HIS A 54 6.24 8.86 -4.41
N PRO A 55 6.24 9.16 -3.09
CA PRO A 55 7.45 9.60 -2.40
C PRO A 55 8.54 8.54 -2.44
N GLN A 56 9.79 8.96 -2.60
CA GLN A 56 10.91 8.03 -2.84
C GLN A 56 11.38 7.26 -1.61
N HIS A 57 11.10 7.71 -0.42
CA HIS A 57 11.56 7.03 0.79
C HIS A 57 10.39 6.77 1.71
N VAL A 58 9.88 5.55 1.62
CA VAL A 58 8.80 5.10 2.48
C VAL A 58 9.30 3.92 3.30
N GLU A 59 9.28 4.08 4.61
CA GLU A 59 9.67 3.04 5.54
C GLU A 59 8.43 2.29 6.01
N VAL A 60 8.44 0.97 5.85
CA VAL A 60 7.33 0.12 6.28
C VAL A 60 7.38 -0.05 7.79
N GLY A 61 6.26 0.22 8.45
CA GLY A 61 6.08 0.02 9.89
C GLY A 61 5.27 -1.24 10.18
N ARG A 62 4.20 -1.08 10.97
CA ARG A 62 3.35 -2.21 11.35
C ARG A 62 2.52 -2.69 10.18
N ILE A 63 2.28 -4.02 10.13
CA ILE A 63 1.48 -4.65 9.08
C ILE A 63 0.34 -5.42 9.73
N PHE A 64 -0.87 -5.25 9.22
CA PHE A 64 -2.07 -5.94 9.68
C PHE A 64 -2.64 -6.73 8.51
N VAL A 65 -3.01 -7.98 8.73
CA VAL A 65 -3.52 -8.86 7.66
C VAL A 65 -4.77 -9.61 8.14
N HIS A 66 -5.81 -9.60 7.32
CA HIS A 66 -7.03 -10.38 7.56
C HIS A 66 -7.81 -10.56 6.25
N ASP A 67 -8.10 -11.81 5.88
CA ASP A 67 -8.99 -12.19 4.74
C ASP A 67 -8.65 -11.46 3.42
N GLY A 68 -7.39 -11.46 3.04
CA GLY A 68 -6.96 -10.85 1.78
C GLY A 68 -6.80 -9.33 1.83
N VAL A 69 -7.00 -8.74 3.00
CA VAL A 69 -6.79 -7.30 3.21
C VAL A 69 -5.53 -7.10 4.03
N VAL A 70 -4.64 -6.22 3.55
CA VAL A 70 -3.39 -5.89 4.23
C VAL A 70 -3.33 -4.38 4.44
N VAL A 71 -3.12 -3.96 5.68
CA VAL A 71 -2.88 -2.55 6.01
C VAL A 71 -1.43 -2.39 6.42
N VAL A 72 -0.74 -1.47 5.77
CA VAL A 72 0.68 -1.20 6.02
C VAL A 72 0.83 0.22 6.55
N GLU A 73 1.36 0.34 7.75
CA GLU A 73 1.77 1.64 8.30
C GLU A 73 3.05 2.07 7.61
N GLN A 74 3.13 3.32 7.18
CA GLN A 74 4.25 3.83 6.40
C GLN A 74 4.74 5.15 7.00
N LYS A 75 6.06 5.27 7.11
CA LYS A 75 6.70 6.54 7.47
C LYS A 75 7.26 7.16 6.21
N VAL A 76 6.83 8.38 5.92
CA VAL A 76 7.21 9.12 4.72
C VAL A 76 8.11 10.27 5.14
N GLY A 77 9.33 10.31 4.61
CA GLY A 77 10.24 11.42 4.84
C GLY A 77 9.86 12.63 4.01
N ASN A 78 10.15 13.83 4.54
CA ASN A 78 9.98 15.07 3.80
C ASN A 78 11.34 15.51 3.25
N PRO A 79 11.54 15.54 1.92
CA PRO A 79 12.83 15.91 1.35
C PRO A 79 13.24 17.36 1.65
N ASP A 80 12.27 18.24 1.94
CA ASP A 80 12.55 19.64 2.29
C ASP A 80 12.86 19.82 3.78
N ASP A 81 12.54 18.83 4.59
CA ASP A 81 12.81 18.85 6.03
C ASP A 81 13.17 17.45 6.51
N PRO A 82 14.46 17.09 6.49
CA PRO A 82 14.89 15.73 6.84
C PRO A 82 14.54 15.27 8.26
N GLY A 83 14.26 16.21 9.15
CA GLY A 83 13.84 15.89 10.52
C GLY A 83 12.34 15.65 10.66
N ALA A 84 11.55 15.94 9.63
CA ALA A 84 10.11 15.77 9.67
C ALA A 84 9.71 14.48 8.94
N THR A 85 8.96 13.64 9.64
CA THR A 85 8.36 12.45 9.03
C THR A 85 6.86 12.47 9.28
N ALA A 86 6.11 11.97 8.30
CA ALA A 86 4.68 11.78 8.44
C ALA A 86 4.39 10.28 8.48
N THR A 87 3.45 9.88 9.33
CA THR A 87 2.98 8.50 9.38
C THR A 87 1.65 8.42 8.67
N VAL A 88 1.59 7.60 7.64
CA VAL A 88 0.38 7.32 6.87
C VAL A 88 0.15 5.83 6.85
N ALA A 89 -0.93 5.38 6.25
CA ALA A 89 -1.19 3.96 6.07
C ALA A 89 -1.81 3.70 4.72
N SER A 90 -1.55 2.53 4.15
CA SER A 90 -2.16 2.10 2.90
C SER A 90 -2.87 0.79 3.13
N ALA A 91 -4.08 0.67 2.59
CA ALA A 91 -4.88 -0.54 2.63
C ALA A 91 -4.82 -1.22 1.28
N PHE A 92 -4.44 -2.50 1.26
CA PHE A 92 -4.30 -3.30 0.06
C PHE A 92 -5.31 -4.44 0.09
N ARG A 93 -5.87 -4.77 -1.06
CA ARG A 93 -6.61 -6.02 -1.23
C ARG A 93 -5.81 -6.93 -2.15
N VAL A 94 -5.61 -8.18 -1.72
CA VAL A 94 -4.83 -9.18 -2.47
C VAL A 94 -5.74 -10.36 -2.81
N VAL A 95 -5.79 -10.69 -4.10
CA VAL A 95 -6.55 -11.84 -4.60
C VAL A 95 -5.64 -12.62 -5.56
N HIS A 96 -5.46 -13.91 -5.31
CA HIS A 96 -4.63 -14.79 -6.14
C HIS A 96 -3.21 -14.23 -6.35
N ASP A 97 -2.59 -13.75 -5.27
CA ASP A 97 -1.24 -13.19 -5.27
C ASP A 97 -1.08 -11.93 -6.15
N HIS A 98 -2.17 -11.22 -6.40
CA HIS A 98 -2.16 -9.93 -7.09
C HIS A 98 -2.84 -8.87 -6.24
N VAL A 99 -2.28 -7.67 -6.24
CA VAL A 99 -2.92 -6.52 -5.60
C VAL A 99 -4.05 -6.04 -6.49
N THR A 100 -5.28 -6.03 -5.96
CA THR A 100 -6.47 -5.59 -6.69
C THR A 100 -6.92 -4.20 -6.32
N SER A 101 -6.49 -3.69 -5.16
CA SER A 101 -6.74 -2.30 -4.78
C SER A 101 -5.67 -1.81 -3.80
N VAL A 102 -5.39 -0.52 -3.86
CA VAL A 102 -4.56 0.17 -2.87
C VAL A 102 -5.15 1.53 -2.59
N PHE A 103 -5.44 1.82 -1.32
CA PHE A 103 -5.96 3.09 -0.88
C PHE A 103 -5.07 3.66 0.22
N ARG A 104 -4.64 4.90 0.02
CA ARG A 104 -3.83 5.61 1.01
C ARG A 104 -4.74 6.36 1.96
N HIS A 105 -4.45 6.21 3.25
CA HIS A 105 -5.14 6.90 4.34
C HIS A 105 -4.16 7.82 5.07
N ASP A 106 -4.69 8.89 5.66
CA ASP A 106 -3.84 9.87 6.35
C ASP A 106 -3.23 9.33 7.63
N ASP A 107 -3.83 8.30 8.23
CA ASP A 107 -3.30 7.66 9.43
C ASP A 107 -3.73 6.20 9.52
N LEU A 108 -3.07 5.47 10.43
CA LEU A 108 -3.33 4.06 10.62
C LEU A 108 -4.74 3.80 11.15
N ALA A 109 -5.25 4.62 12.05
CA ALA A 109 -6.58 4.43 12.62
C ALA A 109 -7.67 4.49 11.55
N SER A 110 -7.55 5.43 10.60
CA SER A 110 -8.49 5.56 9.48
C SER A 110 -8.43 4.32 8.57
N ALA A 111 -7.23 3.82 8.28
CA ALA A 111 -7.06 2.63 7.44
C ALA A 111 -7.66 1.40 8.11
N LEU A 112 -7.44 1.20 9.40
CA LEU A 112 -8.00 0.07 10.14
C LEU A 112 -9.53 0.16 10.20
N ALA A 113 -10.07 1.35 10.45
CA ALA A 113 -11.52 1.54 10.50
C ALA A 113 -12.19 1.25 9.15
N ALA A 114 -11.56 1.67 8.05
CA ALA A 114 -12.10 1.44 6.71
C ALA A 114 -12.08 -0.03 6.30
N THR A 115 -11.18 -0.82 6.87
CA THR A 115 -11.00 -2.24 6.53
C THR A 115 -11.55 -3.20 7.58
N ASP A 116 -12.05 -2.70 8.70
CA ASP A 116 -12.50 -3.49 9.85
C ASP A 116 -11.38 -4.35 10.47
N LEU A 117 -10.13 -3.96 10.30
CA LEU A 117 -9.01 -4.64 10.96
C LEU A 117 -8.80 -4.09 12.37
N THR A 118 -8.21 -4.90 13.23
CA THR A 118 -7.94 -4.55 14.62
C THR A 118 -6.51 -4.91 15.00
N ASN A 119 -6.12 -4.58 16.23
CA ASN A 119 -4.80 -4.96 16.76
C ASN A 119 -4.59 -6.47 16.76
N ALA A 120 -5.66 -7.26 16.77
CA ALA A 120 -5.56 -8.72 16.70
C ALA A 120 -5.01 -9.20 15.34
N ASP A 121 -5.10 -8.38 14.30
CA ASP A 121 -4.63 -8.70 12.96
C ASP A 121 -3.17 -8.29 12.73
N LEU A 122 -2.53 -7.69 13.71
CA LEU A 122 -1.13 -7.27 13.62
C LEU A 122 -0.22 -8.48 13.40
N VAL A 123 0.63 -8.37 12.40
CA VAL A 123 1.63 -9.40 12.07
C VAL A 123 2.92 -9.10 12.84
N ASP A 124 3.39 -10.10 13.57
CA ASP A 124 4.65 -10.01 14.32
C ASP A 124 5.85 -10.37 13.45
#